data_0a05be22837a989387ef2f7f47adc523
#
_entry.id   0a05be22837a989387ef2f7f47adc523
#
_cell.length_a   1.000
_cell.length_b   1.000
_cell.length_c   1.000
_cell.angle_alpha   90.00
_cell.angle_beta   90.00
_cell.angle_gamma   90.00
#
_symmetry.space_group_name_H-M   'P 1'
#
loop_
_entity.id
_entity.type
_entity.pdbx_description
1 polymer ?
#
loop_
_entity_poly.entity_id
_entity_poly.type
_entity_poly.pdbx_seq_one_letter_code
_entity_poly.pdbx_strand_id
1 'polypeptide(L)' 'MSGIRSVFVESSLEKQKKLAYVARRYYLEDQKQSDIARELGVSRPLVSRMLSEARELGIVEITI' A
#
# COMPACT_ATOMS: atom_id res chain seq x y z
N MET A 1 -12.11 18.43 17.81
CA MET A 1 -10.87 18.08 17.57
C MET A 1 -10.64 16.65 17.53
N SER A 2 -11.05 15.91 18.47
CA SER A 2 -10.81 14.51 18.44
C SER A 2 -11.49 13.86 17.26
N GLY A 3 -12.63 14.32 16.85
CA GLY A 3 -13.30 13.74 15.72
C GLY A 3 -12.49 13.82 14.44
N ILE A 4 -11.91 14.95 14.21
CA ILE A 4 -11.14 15.16 13.02
C ILE A 4 -9.90 14.30 13.08
N ARG A 5 -9.32 14.20 14.25
CA ARG A 5 -8.17 13.42 14.39
C ARG A 5 -8.46 11.98 14.13
N SER A 6 -9.56 11.46 14.59
CA SER A 6 -9.92 10.11 14.38
C SER A 6 -10.07 9.80 12.91
N VAL A 7 -10.73 10.65 12.18
CA VAL A 7 -10.93 10.45 10.77
C VAL A 7 -9.61 10.40 10.06
N PHE A 8 -8.72 11.30 10.42
CA PHE A 8 -7.46 11.36 9.78
C PHE A 8 -6.68 10.09 10.06
N VAL A 9 -6.72 9.58 11.25
CA VAL A 9 -5.99 8.39 11.63
C VAL A 9 -6.56 7.19 10.89
N GLU A 10 -7.86 7.10 10.79
CA GLU A 10 -8.49 6.00 10.08
C GLU A 10 -8.07 6.00 8.62
N SER A 11 -8.05 7.17 8.01
CA SER A 11 -7.68 7.28 6.63
C SER A 11 -6.25 6.83 6.46
N SER A 12 -5.41 7.20 7.38
CA SER A 12 -4.02 6.87 7.33
C SER A 12 -3.82 5.36 7.49
N LEU A 13 -4.56 4.75 8.38
CA LEU A 13 -4.46 3.33 8.60
C LEU A 13 -4.93 2.55 7.38
N GLU A 14 -6.00 2.99 6.75
CA GLU A 14 -6.49 2.32 5.58
C GLU A 14 -5.49 2.41 4.46
N LYS A 15 -4.86 3.56 4.33
CA LYS A 15 -3.87 3.74 3.29
C LYS A 15 -2.69 2.82 3.56
N GLN A 16 -2.27 2.72 4.80
CA GLN A 16 -1.14 1.88 5.15
C GLN A 16 -1.47 0.41 4.89
N LYS A 17 -2.69 0.01 5.13
CA LYS A 17 -3.08 -1.36 4.89
C LYS A 17 -3.02 -1.68 3.39
N LYS A 18 -3.44 -0.74 2.56
CA LYS A 18 -3.40 -0.96 1.13
C LYS A 18 -1.96 -1.02 0.67
N LEU A 19 -1.13 -0.15 1.19
CA LEU A 19 0.27 -0.13 0.80
C LEU A 19 0.95 -1.44 1.22
N ALA A 20 0.60 -1.93 2.41
CA ALA A 20 1.18 -3.16 2.89
C ALA A 20 0.74 -4.34 2.03
N TYR A 21 -0.51 -4.33 1.61
CA TYR A 21 -1.04 -5.40 0.78
C TYR A 21 -0.28 -5.44 -0.56
N VAL A 22 -0.14 -4.29 -1.19
CA VAL A 22 0.54 -4.21 -2.47
C VAL A 22 2.01 -4.61 -2.31
N ALA A 23 2.65 -4.13 -1.27
CA ALA A 23 4.05 -4.42 -1.05
C ALA A 23 4.25 -5.92 -0.82
N ARG A 24 3.36 -6.55 -0.06
CA ARG A 24 3.48 -7.95 0.20
C ARG A 24 3.33 -8.76 -1.09
N ARG A 25 2.36 -8.41 -1.91
CA ARG A 25 2.16 -9.14 -3.14
C ARG A 25 3.37 -9.02 -4.06
N TYR A 26 3.94 -7.85 -4.08
CA TYR A 26 5.06 -7.62 -4.97
C TYR A 26 6.36 -8.22 -4.44
N TYR A 27 6.69 -7.94 -3.21
CA TYR A 27 7.97 -8.36 -2.67
C TYR A 27 7.99 -9.78 -2.11
N LEU A 28 6.93 -10.21 -1.48
CA LEU A 28 6.90 -11.54 -0.92
C LEU A 28 6.27 -12.59 -1.82
N GLU A 29 5.31 -12.22 -2.61
CA GLU A 29 4.64 -13.19 -3.47
C GLU A 29 5.09 -13.08 -4.91
N ASP A 30 6.05 -12.23 -5.17
CA ASP A 30 6.60 -12.11 -6.50
C ASP A 30 5.60 -11.81 -7.58
N GLN A 31 4.57 -11.07 -7.32
CA GLN A 31 3.60 -10.74 -8.32
C GLN A 31 4.02 -9.54 -9.12
N LYS A 32 3.66 -9.46 -10.38
CA LYS A 32 4.02 -8.34 -11.20
C LYS A 32 3.10 -7.17 -10.90
N GLN A 33 3.60 -5.96 -11.12
CA GLN A 33 2.81 -4.77 -10.87
C GLN A 33 1.54 -4.75 -11.69
N SER A 34 1.60 -5.24 -12.92
CA SER A 34 0.42 -5.24 -13.76
C SER A 34 -0.63 -6.21 -13.21
N ASP A 35 -0.21 -7.32 -12.61
CA ASP A 35 -1.15 -8.26 -12.05
C ASP A 35 -1.81 -7.68 -10.80
N ILE A 36 -1.03 -6.99 -10.00
CA ILE A 36 -1.57 -6.36 -8.80
C ILE A 36 -2.56 -5.27 -9.20
N ALA A 37 -2.22 -4.50 -10.23
CA ALA A 37 -3.08 -3.44 -10.70
C ALA A 37 -4.41 -4.02 -11.16
N ARG A 38 -4.38 -5.13 -11.86
CA ARG A 38 -5.58 -5.74 -12.37
C ARG A 38 -6.42 -6.25 -11.19
N GLU A 39 -5.81 -6.86 -10.23
CA GLU A 39 -6.49 -7.35 -9.09
C GLU A 39 -7.17 -6.26 -8.30
N LEU A 40 -6.55 -5.12 -8.14
CA LEU A 40 -7.11 -4.02 -7.40
C LEU A 40 -8.00 -3.12 -8.22
N GLY A 41 -8.02 -3.30 -9.52
CA GLY A 41 -8.82 -2.44 -10.38
C GLY A 41 -8.24 -1.05 -10.51
N VAL A 42 -6.93 -0.93 -10.47
CA VAL A 42 -6.30 0.39 -10.59
C VAL A 42 -5.27 0.34 -11.70
N SER A 43 -4.66 1.46 -12.02
CA SER A 43 -3.69 1.51 -13.09
C SER A 43 -2.34 1.02 -12.58
N ARG A 44 -1.51 0.56 -13.47
CA ARG A 44 -0.20 0.09 -13.12
C ARG A 44 0.66 1.20 -12.54
N PRO A 45 0.65 2.42 -13.10
CA PRO A 45 1.44 3.51 -12.51
C PRO A 45 1.04 3.78 -11.06
N LEU A 46 -0.22 3.57 -10.72
CA LEU A 46 -0.65 3.77 -9.36
C LEU A 46 -0.02 2.72 -8.45
N VAL A 47 0.08 1.48 -8.91
CA VAL A 47 0.69 0.43 -8.13
C VAL A 47 2.17 0.79 -7.90
N SER A 48 2.84 1.29 -8.93
CA SER A 48 4.22 1.66 -8.82
C SER A 48 4.40 2.76 -7.78
N ARG A 49 3.49 3.73 -7.77
CA ARG A 49 3.54 4.79 -6.83
C ARG A 49 3.28 4.28 -5.43
N MET A 50 2.36 3.35 -5.26
CA MET A 50 2.06 2.79 -3.97
C MET A 50 3.27 2.04 -3.42
N LEU A 51 4.00 1.36 -4.28
CA LEU A 51 5.19 0.63 -3.84
C LEU A 51 6.27 1.62 -3.37
N SER A 52 6.39 2.74 -4.05
CA SER A 52 7.36 3.73 -3.66
C SER A 52 6.99 4.31 -2.31
N GLU A 53 5.73 4.59 -2.13
CA GLU A 53 5.25 5.14 -0.89
C GLU A 53 5.45 4.15 0.25
N ALA A 54 5.17 2.88 0.01
CA ALA A 54 5.33 1.86 1.02
C ALA A 54 6.79 1.79 1.47
N ARG A 55 7.69 1.94 0.51
CA ARG A 55 9.08 1.90 0.82
C ARG A 55 9.48 3.11 1.66
N GLU A 56 8.97 4.27 1.31
CA GLU A 56 9.27 5.47 2.06
C GLU A 56 8.75 5.39 3.48
N LEU A 57 7.64 4.74 3.69
CA LEU A 57 7.07 4.64 5.01
C LEU A 57 7.60 3.42 5.78
N GLY A 58 8.46 2.67 5.17
CA GLY A 58 9.05 1.53 5.82
C GLY A 58 8.14 0.32 5.94
N ILE A 59 7.05 0.33 5.19
CA ILE A 59 6.12 -0.76 5.29
C ILE A 59 6.65 -2.03 4.67
N VAL A 60 7.60 -1.90 3.84
CA VAL A 60 8.12 -3.05 3.18
C VAL A 60 8.93 -3.92 4.04
N GLU A 61 9.37 -3.48 5.13
CA GLU A 61 10.14 -4.24 5.95
C GLU A 61 9.59 -5.23 6.73
N ILE A 62 8.55 -5.63 6.62
CA ILE A 62 7.94 -6.56 7.37
C ILE A 62 8.57 -7.77 7.33
N THR A 63 9.34 -8.03 6.54
CA THR A 63 9.82 -9.24 6.36
C THR A 63 10.41 -9.86 7.38
N ILE A 64 10.88 -9.67 8.09
CA ILE A 64 11.53 -10.35 9.01
C ILE A 64 10.99 -11.21 9.62
#